data_67f7537392f4269eba80b89795c643e0
#
_entry.id   67f7537392f4269eba80b89795c643e0
#
_cell.length_a   1.000
_cell.length_b   1.000
_cell.length_c   1.000
_cell.angle_alpha   90.00
_cell.angle_beta   90.00
_cell.angle_gamma   90.00
#
_symmetry.space_group_name_H-M   'P 1'
#
loop_
_entity.id
_entity.type
_entity.pdbx_description
1 polymer ?
#
loop_
_entity_poly.entity_id
_entity_poly.type
_entity_poly.pdbx_seq_one_letter_code
_entity_poly.pdbx_strand_id
1 'polypeptide(L)'
;ARIRFDVCIGKGRKDIFSVGQYFHTKASGQWDVIGLQITTAGDNVEAGVEGFKAQNDSESALYLQGLSDRVAEDLAEYIHQLLRHGIGTKKDYRGQRYSPGYPAITDLSYNRLIWELLEAEDIGVALTSANEFYPPSTTAAVVCFHEDAGYS
;
A
#
# COMPACT_ATOMS: atom_id res chain seq x y z
N ALA A 1 13.33 4.86 -12.64
CA ALA A 1 12.11 4.10 -13.00
C ALA A 1 11.05 5.05 -13.56
N ARG A 2 10.16 4.57 -14.42
CA ARG A 2 9.05 5.36 -14.95
C ARG A 2 7.76 4.72 -14.47
N ILE A 3 7.04 5.41 -13.60
CA ILE A 3 5.73 4.96 -13.13
C ILE A 3 4.67 5.64 -14.00
N ARG A 4 3.75 4.87 -14.55
CA ARG A 4 2.59 5.36 -15.29
C ARG A 4 1.35 5.01 -14.49
N PHE A 5 0.57 6.00 -14.11
CA PHE A 5 -0.75 5.80 -13.51
C PHE A 5 -1.81 5.80 -14.60
N ASP A 6 -2.59 4.74 -14.65
CA ASP A 6 -3.74 4.68 -15.54
C ASP A 6 -4.93 5.42 -14.90
N VAL A 7 -5.80 5.93 -15.76
CA VAL A 7 -7.00 6.65 -15.33
C VAL A 7 -8.04 5.64 -14.86
N CYS A 8 -8.44 5.72 -13.60
CA CYS A 8 -9.54 4.92 -13.07
C CYS A 8 -10.87 5.65 -13.28
N ILE A 9 -11.77 5.04 -14.08
CA ILE A 9 -13.13 5.52 -14.25
C ILE A 9 -13.98 4.82 -13.20
N GLY A 10 -14.41 5.57 -12.18
CA GLY A 10 -15.34 5.05 -11.18
C GLY A 10 -16.69 4.74 -11.82
N LYS A 11 -17.22 3.51 -11.65
CA LYS A 11 -18.58 3.15 -12.09
C LYS A 11 -19.60 4.06 -11.41
N GLY A 12 -20.25 4.92 -12.19
CA GLY A 12 -21.35 5.76 -11.73
C GLY A 12 -20.99 7.18 -11.28
N ARG A 13 -19.73 7.60 -11.35
CA ARG A 13 -19.30 9.00 -11.10
C ARG A 13 -18.99 9.72 -12.41
N LYS A 14 -19.34 11.02 -12.45
CA LYS A 14 -19.04 11.90 -13.59
C LYS A 14 -17.58 12.32 -13.66
N ASP A 15 -16.83 12.14 -12.55
CA ASP A 15 -15.47 12.60 -12.44
C ASP A 15 -14.49 11.45 -12.64
N ILE A 16 -13.54 11.67 -13.51
CA ILE A 16 -12.44 10.75 -13.78
C ILE A 16 -11.40 10.99 -12.69
N PHE A 17 -11.14 10.00 -11.84
CA PHE A 17 -10.11 10.05 -10.84
C PHE A 17 -8.84 9.34 -11.32
N SER A 18 -7.70 9.98 -11.14
CA SER A 18 -6.39 9.34 -11.33
C SER A 18 -5.42 9.84 -10.27
N VAL A 19 -4.71 8.94 -9.62
CA VAL A 19 -3.63 9.31 -8.68
C VAL A 19 -2.58 10.20 -9.35
N GLY A 20 -2.39 10.05 -10.66
CA GLY A 20 -1.48 10.87 -11.45
C GLY A 20 -1.80 12.37 -11.45
N GLN A 21 -3.05 12.76 -11.15
CA GLN A 21 -3.44 14.20 -11.10
C GLN A 21 -2.74 14.98 -9.97
N TYR A 22 -2.26 14.28 -8.95
CA TYR A 22 -1.55 14.89 -7.81
C TYR A 22 -0.05 15.06 -8.05
N PHE A 23 0.44 14.71 -9.23
CA PHE A 23 1.85 14.82 -9.58
C PHE A 23 2.06 15.74 -10.76
N HIS A 24 3.18 16.45 -10.76
CA HIS A 24 3.57 17.29 -11.87
C HIS A 24 3.80 16.47 -13.14
N THR A 25 3.30 16.95 -14.27
CA THR A 25 3.55 16.31 -15.55
C THR A 25 4.99 16.54 -16.01
N LYS A 26 5.52 15.62 -16.82
CA LYS A 26 6.85 15.79 -17.41
C LYS A 26 6.97 17.13 -18.20
N ALA A 27 5.89 17.61 -18.78
CA ALA A 27 5.86 18.85 -19.56
C ALA A 27 6.02 20.09 -18.69
N SER A 28 5.71 20.03 -17.38
CA SER A 28 5.87 21.17 -16.46
C SER A 28 7.34 21.51 -16.20
N GLY A 29 8.26 20.58 -16.44
CA GLY A 29 9.67 20.73 -16.10
C GLY A 29 9.96 20.74 -14.58
N GLN A 30 8.95 20.52 -13.75
CA GLN A 30 9.08 20.44 -12.29
C GLN A 30 9.28 18.99 -11.84
N TRP A 31 10.07 18.83 -10.79
CA TRP A 31 10.24 17.53 -10.12
C TRP A 31 9.19 17.35 -9.03
N ASP A 32 8.80 16.12 -8.81
CA ASP A 32 7.88 15.74 -7.76
C ASP A 32 8.39 14.52 -7.02
N VAL A 33 7.84 14.28 -5.84
CA VAL A 33 8.22 13.16 -4.98
C VAL A 33 7.05 12.22 -4.82
N ILE A 34 7.30 10.95 -5.10
CA ILE A 34 6.39 9.84 -4.84
C ILE A 34 6.94 8.99 -3.70
N GLY A 35 6.13 8.70 -2.71
CA GLY A 35 6.46 7.73 -1.68
C GLY A 35 6.01 6.34 -2.07
N LEU A 36 6.80 5.34 -1.71
CA LEU A 36 6.42 3.93 -1.80
C LEU A 36 6.64 3.30 -0.44
N GLN A 37 5.75 2.39 -0.04
CA GLN A 37 5.89 1.63 1.20
C GLN A 37 5.37 0.22 1.05
N ILE A 38 5.99 -0.70 1.78
CA ILE A 38 5.50 -2.04 2.08
C ILE A 38 5.68 -2.26 3.58
N THR A 39 4.68 -2.84 4.21
CA THR A 39 4.72 -3.26 5.62
C THR A 39 4.17 -4.65 5.75
N THR A 40 4.74 -5.44 6.65
CA THR A 40 4.32 -6.82 6.91
C THR A 40 4.34 -7.11 8.40
N ALA A 41 3.43 -7.95 8.87
CA ALA A 41 3.47 -8.52 10.22
C ALA A 41 4.42 -9.73 10.31
N GLY A 42 4.98 -10.17 9.16
CA GLY A 42 5.92 -11.27 9.08
C GLY A 42 5.28 -12.65 8.93
N ASP A 43 6.10 -13.64 8.65
CA ASP A 43 5.71 -15.01 8.35
C ASP A 43 5.37 -15.87 9.58
N ASN A 44 5.87 -15.51 10.76
CA ASN A 44 5.58 -16.22 12.01
C ASN A 44 4.08 -16.24 12.35
N VAL A 45 3.32 -15.26 11.89
CA VAL A 45 1.87 -15.19 12.05
C VAL A 45 1.19 -16.35 11.36
N GLU A 46 1.58 -16.66 10.13
CA GLU A 46 0.99 -17.76 9.37
C GLU A 46 1.17 -19.10 10.08
N ALA A 47 2.36 -19.34 10.61
CA ALA A 47 2.62 -20.55 11.41
C ALA A 47 1.71 -20.65 12.66
N GLY A 48 1.46 -19.52 13.32
CA GLY A 48 0.52 -19.44 14.46
C GLY A 48 -0.93 -19.73 14.04
N VAL A 49 -1.38 -19.13 12.93
CA VAL A 49 -2.73 -19.34 12.39
C VAL A 49 -2.94 -20.81 12.02
N GLU A 50 -1.98 -21.44 11.33
CA GLU A 50 -2.04 -22.86 10.97
C GLU A 50 -2.00 -23.76 12.23
N GLY A 51 -1.22 -23.38 13.24
CA GLY A 51 -1.19 -24.08 14.52
C GLY A 51 -2.56 -24.12 15.23
N PHE A 52 -3.31 -23.01 15.24
CA PHE A 52 -4.67 -22.97 15.78
C PHE A 52 -5.65 -23.79 14.91
N LYS A 53 -5.57 -23.68 13.59
CA LYS A 53 -6.40 -24.48 12.68
C LYS A 53 -6.18 -25.99 12.89
N ALA A 54 -4.94 -26.42 13.07
CA ALA A 54 -4.60 -27.83 13.33
C ALA A 54 -5.21 -28.35 14.64
N GLN A 55 -5.47 -27.47 15.60
CA GLN A 55 -6.14 -27.77 16.87
C GLN A 55 -7.67 -27.63 16.80
N ASN A 56 -8.24 -27.37 15.59
CA ASN A 56 -9.65 -27.03 15.37
C ASN A 56 -10.10 -25.77 16.12
N ASP A 57 -9.18 -24.86 16.47
CA ASP A 57 -9.46 -23.58 17.08
C ASP A 57 -9.51 -22.47 16.01
N SER A 58 -10.60 -22.47 15.25
CA SER A 58 -10.82 -21.49 14.18
C SER A 58 -11.01 -20.08 14.70
N GLU A 59 -11.49 -19.91 15.94
CA GLU A 59 -11.71 -18.61 16.56
C GLU A 59 -10.37 -17.92 16.84
N SER A 60 -9.44 -18.59 17.51
CA SER A 60 -8.10 -18.07 17.75
C SER A 60 -7.33 -17.82 16.46
N ALA A 61 -7.48 -18.68 15.46
CA ALA A 61 -6.90 -18.48 14.14
C ALA A 61 -7.38 -17.18 13.49
N LEU A 62 -8.70 -16.92 13.53
CA LEU A 62 -9.30 -15.69 13.00
C LEU A 62 -8.84 -14.43 13.76
N TYR A 63 -8.79 -14.50 15.09
CA TYR A 63 -8.30 -13.39 15.90
C TYR A 63 -6.84 -13.06 15.62
N LEU A 64 -5.98 -14.08 15.52
CA LEU A 64 -4.57 -13.87 15.22
C LEU A 64 -4.39 -13.24 13.84
N GLN A 65 -5.11 -13.72 12.83
CA GLN A 65 -5.09 -13.15 11.48
C GLN A 65 -5.53 -11.67 11.51
N GLY A 66 -6.69 -11.37 12.10
CA GLY A 66 -7.21 -10.01 12.17
C GLY A 66 -6.31 -9.04 12.96
N LEU A 67 -5.67 -9.53 14.03
CA LEU A 67 -4.68 -8.74 14.77
C LEU A 67 -3.46 -8.43 13.90
N SER A 68 -2.97 -9.39 13.14
CA SER A 68 -1.81 -9.23 12.28
C SER A 68 -2.08 -8.25 11.14
N ASP A 69 -3.25 -8.33 10.52
CA ASP A 69 -3.68 -7.38 9.50
C ASP A 69 -3.73 -5.96 10.08
N ARG A 70 -4.25 -5.82 11.30
CA ARG A 70 -4.29 -4.54 12.00
C ARG A 70 -2.89 -4.00 12.29
N VAL A 71 -1.96 -4.85 12.73
CA VAL A 71 -0.56 -4.46 12.97
C VAL A 71 0.10 -3.97 11.68
N ALA A 72 -0.09 -4.66 10.56
CA ALA A 72 0.45 -4.26 9.27
C ALA A 72 -0.09 -2.88 8.83
N GLU A 73 -1.39 -2.62 9.02
CA GLU A 73 -2.01 -1.33 8.69
C GLU A 73 -1.56 -0.20 9.62
N ASP A 74 -1.45 -0.43 10.92
CA ASP A 74 -0.97 0.58 11.87
C ASP A 74 0.51 0.91 11.63
N LEU A 75 1.31 -0.09 11.27
CA LEU A 75 2.70 0.11 10.83
C LEU A 75 2.78 0.92 9.55
N ALA A 76 1.89 0.67 8.58
CA ALA A 76 1.80 1.45 7.36
C ALA A 76 1.45 2.92 7.64
N GLU A 77 0.58 3.19 8.60
CA GLU A 77 0.28 4.57 9.04
C GLU A 77 1.50 5.22 9.71
N TYR A 78 2.22 4.49 10.53
CA TYR A 78 3.45 4.98 11.17
C TYR A 78 4.52 5.34 10.13
N ILE A 79 4.76 4.48 9.15
CA ILE A 79 5.69 4.75 8.03
C ILE A 79 5.24 5.97 7.22
N HIS A 80 3.93 6.10 6.96
CA HIS A 80 3.41 7.30 6.29
C HIS A 80 3.73 8.58 7.07
N GLN A 81 3.64 8.56 8.40
CA GLN A 81 4.03 9.70 9.22
C GLN A 81 5.53 10.01 9.12
N LEU A 82 6.38 8.98 9.13
CA LEU A 82 7.83 9.15 8.96
C LEU A 82 8.17 9.74 7.58
N LEU A 83 7.55 9.25 6.52
CA LEU A 83 7.75 9.78 5.17
C LEU A 83 7.38 11.27 5.08
N ARG A 84 6.25 11.68 5.66
CA ARG A 84 5.84 13.08 5.70
C ARG A 84 6.84 13.97 6.44
N HIS A 85 7.33 13.51 7.57
CA HIS A 85 8.35 14.25 8.31
C HIS A 85 9.66 14.35 7.52
N GLY A 86 10.06 13.27 6.85
CA GLY A 86 11.29 13.21 6.06
C GLY A 86 11.33 14.18 4.89
N ILE A 87 10.19 14.40 4.23
CA ILE A 87 10.08 15.35 3.09
C ILE A 87 9.70 16.77 3.52
N GLY A 88 9.50 17.02 4.83
CA GLY A 88 9.20 18.36 5.36
C GLY A 88 7.82 18.89 4.94
N THR A 89 6.82 18.04 4.77
CA THR A 89 5.45 18.48 4.48
C THR A 89 4.92 19.37 5.60
N LYS A 90 4.13 20.38 5.24
CA LYS A 90 3.45 21.23 6.21
C LYS A 90 2.56 20.37 7.12
N LYS A 91 2.41 20.80 8.37
CA LYS A 91 1.60 20.08 9.37
C LYS A 91 0.11 19.98 9.01
N ASP A 92 -0.35 20.81 8.07
CA ASP A 92 -1.76 21.06 7.83
C ASP A 92 -2.42 20.06 6.89
N TYR A 93 -1.64 19.25 6.15
CA TYR A 93 -2.17 18.21 5.31
C TYR A 93 -1.41 16.89 5.48
N ARG A 94 -2.12 15.82 5.24
CA ARG A 94 -1.65 14.47 5.49
C ARG A 94 -1.11 13.80 4.22
N GLY A 95 -1.65 14.18 3.05
CA GLY A 95 -1.53 13.37 1.86
C GLY A 95 -2.31 12.07 1.99
N GLN A 96 -2.15 11.16 1.06
CA GLN A 96 -2.92 9.92 1.00
C GLN A 96 -2.06 8.74 0.56
N ARG A 97 -2.36 7.57 1.14
CA ARG A 97 -1.85 6.27 0.69
C ARG A 97 -2.86 5.64 -0.27
N TYR A 98 -2.40 5.16 -1.40
CA TYR A 98 -3.21 4.43 -2.38
C TYR A 98 -2.63 3.05 -2.60
N SER A 99 -3.35 2.03 -2.19
CA SER A 99 -2.92 0.63 -2.34
C SER A 99 -3.40 0.05 -3.67
N PRO A 100 -2.57 -0.72 -4.38
CA PRO A 100 -3.00 -1.51 -5.54
C PRO A 100 -4.11 -2.49 -5.17
N GLY A 101 -5.05 -2.73 -6.11
CA GLY A 101 -6.24 -3.55 -5.89
C GLY A 101 -7.45 -2.77 -5.35
N TYR A 102 -7.29 -1.50 -4.97
CA TYR A 102 -8.36 -0.62 -4.51
C TYR A 102 -8.83 0.34 -5.61
N PRO A 103 -9.97 1.03 -5.45
CA PRO A 103 -10.57 1.85 -6.52
C PRO A 103 -9.67 2.90 -7.14
N ALA A 104 -8.69 3.44 -6.41
CA ALA A 104 -7.77 4.45 -6.92
C ALA A 104 -6.66 3.86 -7.82
N ILE A 105 -6.27 2.62 -7.57
CA ILE A 105 -5.30 1.85 -8.36
C ILE A 105 -5.82 0.42 -8.47
N THR A 106 -6.69 0.17 -9.44
CA THR A 106 -7.39 -1.13 -9.55
C THR A 106 -6.51 -2.28 -10.01
N ASP A 107 -5.41 -1.97 -10.69
CA ASP A 107 -4.48 -2.97 -11.22
C ASP A 107 -3.52 -3.44 -10.13
N LEU A 108 -3.68 -4.71 -9.73
CA LEU A 108 -2.85 -5.35 -8.72
C LEU A 108 -1.39 -5.57 -9.18
N SER A 109 -1.12 -5.49 -10.48
CA SER A 109 0.25 -5.63 -11.01
C SER A 109 1.22 -4.55 -10.51
N TYR A 110 0.70 -3.41 -10.00
CA TYR A 110 1.52 -2.40 -9.34
C TYR A 110 2.20 -2.89 -8.06
N ASN A 111 1.68 -3.92 -7.41
CA ASN A 111 2.36 -4.57 -6.30
C ASN A 111 3.74 -5.07 -6.69
N ARG A 112 3.88 -5.65 -7.89
CA ARG A 112 5.18 -6.11 -8.40
C ARG A 112 6.16 -4.95 -8.55
N LEU A 113 5.70 -3.83 -9.12
CA LEU A 113 6.54 -2.65 -9.27
C LEU A 113 7.04 -2.10 -7.94
N ILE A 114 6.14 -2.01 -6.94
CA ILE A 114 6.50 -1.54 -5.60
C ILE A 114 7.45 -2.52 -4.93
N TRP A 115 7.19 -3.81 -5.02
CA TRP A 115 8.01 -4.89 -4.47
C TRP A 115 9.45 -4.86 -5.02
N GLU A 116 9.59 -4.74 -6.35
CA GLU A 116 10.89 -4.66 -7.02
C GLU A 116 11.66 -3.38 -6.64
N LEU A 117 10.98 -2.22 -6.60
CA LEU A 117 11.62 -0.94 -6.29
C LEU A 117 12.08 -0.82 -4.84
N LEU A 118 11.42 -1.52 -3.92
CA LEU A 118 11.74 -1.51 -2.49
C LEU A 118 12.59 -2.71 -2.07
N GLU A 119 12.95 -3.61 -3.02
CA GLU A 119 13.71 -4.83 -2.71
C GLU A 119 13.06 -5.61 -1.56
N ALA A 120 11.72 -5.75 -1.61
CA ALA A 120 10.94 -6.24 -0.49
C ALA A 120 11.17 -7.73 -0.15
N GLU A 121 11.89 -8.45 -1.01
CA GLU A 121 12.40 -9.79 -0.72
C GLU A 121 13.33 -9.79 0.49
N ASP A 122 14.09 -8.71 0.69
CA ASP A 122 15.02 -8.57 1.82
C ASP A 122 14.34 -8.56 3.19
N ILE A 123 13.05 -8.21 3.23
CA ILE A 123 12.22 -8.26 4.44
C ILE A 123 11.29 -9.48 4.48
N GLY A 124 11.53 -10.49 3.63
CA GLY A 124 10.77 -11.73 3.60
C GLY A 124 9.42 -11.65 2.89
N VAL A 125 9.16 -10.58 2.12
CA VAL A 125 7.92 -10.45 1.36
C VAL A 125 8.10 -11.01 -0.04
N ALA A 126 7.24 -11.95 -0.42
CA ALA A 126 7.16 -12.54 -1.75
C ALA A 126 5.88 -12.12 -2.48
N LEU A 127 5.81 -12.39 -3.78
CA LEU A 127 4.62 -12.19 -4.61
C LEU A 127 4.14 -13.51 -5.19
N THR A 128 2.82 -13.73 -5.14
CA THR A 128 2.16 -14.80 -5.88
C THR A 128 2.10 -14.50 -7.38
N SER A 129 1.72 -15.49 -8.18
CA SER A 129 1.47 -15.28 -9.62
C SER A 129 0.33 -14.29 -9.91
N ALA A 130 -0.57 -14.07 -8.95
CA ALA A 130 -1.65 -13.09 -9.02
C ALA A 130 -1.23 -11.68 -8.54
N ASN A 131 0.04 -11.47 -8.22
CA ASN A 131 0.59 -10.24 -7.63
C ASN A 131 0.03 -9.92 -6.23
N GLU A 132 -0.40 -10.93 -5.48
CA GLU A 132 -0.73 -10.80 -4.07
C GLU A 132 0.52 -11.01 -3.22
N PHE A 133 0.61 -10.33 -2.09
CA PHE A 133 1.74 -10.49 -1.19
C PHE A 133 1.64 -11.76 -0.34
N TYR A 134 2.81 -12.31 -0.02
CA TYR A 134 2.99 -13.32 0.99
C TYR A 134 4.13 -12.87 1.93
N PRO A 135 3.97 -12.91 3.27
CA PRO A 135 2.79 -13.38 4.04
C PRO A 135 1.53 -12.54 3.80
N PRO A 136 0.31 -13.09 4.08
CA PRO A 136 -0.95 -12.40 3.82
C PRO A 136 -1.11 -11.05 4.54
N SER A 137 -0.65 -10.95 5.80
CA SER A 137 -0.69 -9.70 6.56
C SER A 137 0.41 -8.73 6.12
N THR A 138 0.38 -8.39 4.82
CA THR A 138 1.30 -7.47 4.15
C THR A 138 0.50 -6.46 3.34
N THR A 139 0.84 -5.16 3.48
CA THR A 139 0.20 -4.10 2.70
C THR A 139 1.23 -3.22 2.01
N ALA A 140 0.90 -2.73 0.83
CA ALA A 140 1.73 -1.81 0.06
C ALA A 140 0.94 -0.59 -0.38
N ALA A 141 1.60 0.54 -0.56
CA ALA A 141 0.96 1.74 -1.07
C ALA A 141 1.92 2.63 -1.85
N VAL A 142 1.33 3.36 -2.78
CA VAL A 142 1.85 4.62 -3.32
C VAL A 142 1.42 5.73 -2.38
N VAL A 143 2.38 6.56 -1.94
CA VAL A 143 2.11 7.68 -1.04
C VAL A 143 2.18 8.99 -1.82
N CYS A 144 1.08 9.71 -1.82
CA CYS A 144 0.93 11.01 -2.46
C CYS A 144 0.98 12.11 -1.39
N PHE A 145 1.87 13.08 -1.57
CA PHE A 145 2.08 14.19 -0.61
C PHE A 145 1.41 15.49 -1.07
N HIS A 146 0.20 15.40 -1.60
CA HIS A 146 -0.56 16.55 -2.06
C HIS A 146 -1.67 16.91 -1.05
N GLU A 147 -1.91 18.21 -0.85
CA GLU A 147 -2.90 18.68 0.13
C GLU A 147 -4.34 18.23 -0.19
N ASP A 148 -4.67 18.14 -1.48
CA ASP A 148 -5.99 17.68 -1.96
C ASP A 148 -6.09 16.17 -2.09
N ALA A 149 -5.02 15.41 -1.80
CA ALA A 149 -5.05 13.96 -1.92
C ALA A 149 -5.97 13.36 -0.85
N GLY A 150 -6.99 12.62 -1.29
CA GLY A 150 -7.97 11.98 -0.43
C GLY A 150 -8.71 10.86 -1.17
N TYR A 151 -9.49 10.10 -0.45
CA TYR A 151 -10.48 9.21 -1.04
C TYR A 151 -11.74 10.03 -1.32
N SER A 152 -12.13 10.11 -2.57
CA SER A 152 -13.37 10.75 -3.03
C SER A 152 -14.53 9.76 -3.09
#